data_066b56f1655a93ba59a075838e73f040
#
_entry.id   066b56f1655a93ba59a075838e73f040
#
_cell.length_a   1.000
_cell.length_b   1.000
_cell.length_c   1.000
_cell.angle_alpha   90.00
_cell.angle_beta   90.00
_cell.angle_gamma   90.00
#
_symmetry.space_group_name_H-M   'P 1'
#
loop_
_entity.id
_entity.type
_entity.pdbx_description
1 polymer ?
#
loop_
_entity_poly.entity_id
_entity_poly.type
_entity_poly.pdbx_seq_one_letter_code
_entity_poly.pdbx_strand_id
1 'polypeptide(L)'
;MPPKSDALQGSLDLLVLKILSRRSPLHGYAIMSAIQDISAEVLRVEEGSLYPALHRMEEAGWIRAEWVTNDSGRRARVYELTAVGRKQLGMEESRWKAVAAAVNRVLREA
;
A
#
# COMPACT_ATOMS: atom_id res chain seq x y z
N MET A 1 21.38 2.79 13.52
CA MET A 1 20.54 1.69 13.04
C MET A 1 19.59 2.21 11.99
N PRO A 2 19.62 1.63 10.80
CA PRO A 2 18.69 2.11 9.80
C PRO A 2 17.27 1.86 10.26
N PRO A 3 16.38 2.82 10.10
CA PRO A 3 15.01 2.64 10.54
C PRO A 3 14.36 1.52 9.72
N LYS A 4 13.79 0.56 10.41
CA LYS A 4 13.00 -0.49 9.77
C LYS A 4 11.94 0.12 8.85
N SER A 5 11.55 1.35 9.19
CA SER A 5 10.48 2.06 8.51
C SER A 5 10.75 2.35 7.04
N ASP A 6 12.02 2.51 6.61
CA ASP A 6 12.28 2.91 5.22
C ASP A 6 12.00 1.79 4.23
N ALA A 7 12.50 0.59 4.49
CA ALA A 7 12.25 -0.55 3.63
C ALA A 7 10.78 -0.98 3.73
N LEU A 8 10.24 -0.99 4.95
CA LEU A 8 8.86 -1.35 5.18
C LEU A 8 7.91 -0.32 4.55
N GLN A 9 8.27 0.95 4.63
CA GLN A 9 7.45 2.02 4.08
C GLN A 9 7.36 1.95 2.55
N GLY A 10 8.46 1.65 1.88
CA GLY A 10 8.45 1.47 0.43
C GLY A 10 7.59 0.27 0.03
N SER A 11 7.66 -0.81 0.78
CA SER A 11 6.84 -1.99 0.54
C SER A 11 5.36 -1.69 0.80
N LEU A 12 5.06 -0.94 1.85
CA LEU A 12 3.69 -0.60 2.20
C LEU A 12 3.04 0.23 1.11
N ASP A 13 3.74 1.23 0.59
CA ASP A 13 3.22 2.05 -0.50
C ASP A 13 2.87 1.19 -1.72
N LEU A 14 3.78 0.32 -2.10
CA LEU A 14 3.57 -0.60 -3.22
C LEU A 14 2.32 -1.46 -3.01
N LEU A 15 2.18 -2.02 -1.81
CA LEU A 15 1.06 -2.91 -1.50
C LEU A 15 -0.27 -2.15 -1.53
N VAL A 16 -0.32 -0.97 -0.93
CA VAL A 16 -1.53 -0.14 -0.93
C VAL A 16 -1.91 0.24 -2.35
N LEU A 17 -0.96 0.73 -3.15
CA LEU A 17 -1.23 1.12 -4.52
C LEU A 17 -1.74 -0.07 -5.33
N LYS A 18 -1.14 -1.25 -5.14
CA LYS A 18 -1.56 -2.45 -5.87
C LYS A 18 -2.96 -2.89 -5.49
N ILE A 19 -3.26 -2.92 -4.21
CA ILE A 19 -4.60 -3.27 -3.73
C ILE A 19 -5.63 -2.32 -4.36
N LEU A 20 -5.37 -1.01 -4.30
CA LEU A 20 -6.30 -0.02 -4.85
C LEU A 20 -6.40 -0.09 -6.37
N SER A 21 -5.39 -0.59 -7.06
CA SER A 21 -5.47 -0.77 -8.50
C SER A 21 -6.44 -1.89 -8.90
N ARG A 22 -6.72 -2.80 -7.97
CA ARG A 22 -7.59 -3.95 -8.21
C ARG A 22 -8.95 -3.82 -7.56
N ARG A 23 -9.02 -3.14 -6.44
CA ARG A 23 -10.21 -3.03 -5.60
C ARG A 23 -10.33 -1.60 -5.11
N SER A 24 -11.10 -0.79 -5.79
CA SER A 24 -11.23 0.62 -5.48
C SER A 24 -12.70 1.04 -5.65
N PRO A 25 -13.28 1.85 -4.77
CA PRO A 25 -12.65 2.41 -3.57
C PRO A 25 -12.68 1.46 -2.36
N LEU A 26 -11.77 1.67 -1.41
CA LEU A 26 -11.70 0.86 -0.20
C LEU A 26 -11.45 1.73 1.03
N HIS A 27 -12.02 1.33 2.15
CA HIS A 27 -11.68 1.87 3.46
C HIS A 27 -10.27 1.42 3.87
N GLY A 28 -9.62 2.19 4.74
CA GLY A 28 -8.30 1.82 5.25
C GLY A 28 -8.27 0.43 5.87
N TYR A 29 -9.29 0.10 6.67
CA TYR A 29 -9.36 -1.22 7.28
C TYR A 29 -9.41 -2.34 6.23
N ALA A 30 -10.16 -2.13 5.15
CA ALA A 30 -10.24 -3.12 4.07
C ALA A 30 -8.92 -3.27 3.34
N ILE A 31 -8.14 -2.19 3.22
CA ILE A 31 -6.80 -2.26 2.65
C ILE A 31 -5.89 -3.14 3.52
N MET A 32 -5.91 -2.91 4.84
CA MET A 32 -5.13 -3.72 5.79
C MET A 32 -5.49 -5.19 5.70
N SER A 33 -6.80 -5.47 5.74
CA SER A 33 -7.31 -6.84 5.67
C SER A 33 -6.89 -7.53 4.38
N ALA A 34 -6.96 -6.83 3.25
CA ALA A 34 -6.57 -7.40 1.96
C ALA A 34 -5.08 -7.76 1.94
N ILE A 35 -4.22 -6.90 2.47
CA ILE A 35 -2.79 -7.19 2.53
C ILE A 35 -2.53 -8.44 3.38
N GLN A 36 -3.15 -8.49 4.54
CA GLN A 36 -2.98 -9.63 5.45
C GLN A 36 -3.50 -10.92 4.84
N ASP A 37 -4.71 -10.89 4.27
CA ASP A 37 -5.33 -12.09 3.71
C ASP A 37 -4.58 -12.61 2.48
N ILE A 38 -4.23 -11.73 1.56
CA ILE A 38 -3.54 -12.13 0.33
C ILE A 38 -2.14 -12.67 0.62
N SER A 39 -1.48 -12.12 1.63
CA SER A 39 -0.14 -12.60 2.01
C SER A 39 -0.19 -13.82 2.94
N ALA A 40 -1.35 -14.41 3.14
CA ALA A 40 -1.56 -15.53 4.07
C ALA A 40 -1.01 -15.19 5.46
N GLU A 41 -1.28 -14.00 5.91
CA GLU A 41 -0.92 -13.45 7.23
C GLU A 41 0.58 -13.24 7.45
N VAL A 42 1.39 -13.41 6.42
CA VAL A 42 2.83 -13.13 6.53
C VAL A 42 3.07 -11.63 6.72
N LEU A 43 2.29 -10.82 6.02
CA LEU A 43 2.40 -9.37 6.15
C LEU A 43 1.24 -8.84 6.98
N ARG A 44 1.58 -8.10 8.01
CA ARG A 44 0.59 -7.44 8.87
C ARG A 44 0.89 -5.96 8.91
N VAL A 45 -0.11 -5.17 8.61
CA VAL A 45 0.01 -3.71 8.61
C VAL A 45 -0.79 -3.17 9.77
N GLU A 46 -0.15 -2.38 10.60
CA GLU A 46 -0.81 -1.75 11.72
C GLU A 46 -1.36 -0.39 11.34
N GLU A 47 -2.41 0.04 12.04
CA GLU A 47 -3.04 1.33 11.80
C GLU A 47 -2.05 2.47 11.93
N GLY A 48 -1.14 2.37 12.91
CA GLY A 48 -0.13 3.39 13.13
C GLY A 48 0.83 3.58 11.96
N SER A 49 0.97 2.59 11.10
CA SER A 49 1.79 2.68 9.89
C SER A 49 0.94 3.02 8.67
N LEU A 50 -0.27 2.47 8.60
CA LEU A 50 -1.12 2.63 7.42
C LEU A 50 -1.61 4.06 7.24
N TYR A 51 -2.21 4.64 8.28
CA TYR A 51 -2.86 5.95 8.11
C TYR A 51 -1.89 7.07 7.80
N PRO A 52 -0.70 7.14 8.42
CA PRO A 52 0.29 8.12 7.96
C PRO A 52 0.74 7.89 6.52
N ALA A 53 0.85 6.63 6.08
CA ALA A 53 1.20 6.32 4.69
C ALA A 53 0.10 6.77 3.72
N LEU A 54 -1.17 6.53 4.06
CA LEU A 54 -2.29 6.97 3.24
C LEU A 54 -2.31 8.50 3.13
N HIS A 55 -2.07 9.19 4.24
CA HIS A 55 -2.03 10.65 4.24
C HIS A 55 -0.91 11.17 3.32
N ARG A 56 0.26 10.58 3.42
CA ARG A 56 1.41 10.95 2.58
C ARG A 56 1.15 10.68 1.10
N MET A 57 0.52 9.54 0.80
CA MET A 57 0.19 9.18 -0.57
C MET A 57 -0.90 10.08 -1.15
N GLU A 58 -1.83 10.51 -0.29
CA GLU A 58 -2.86 11.45 -0.69
C GLU A 58 -2.24 12.82 -1.02
N GLU A 59 -1.32 13.29 -0.18
CA GLU A 59 -0.61 14.55 -0.44
C GLU A 59 0.23 14.49 -1.73
N ALA A 60 0.78 13.32 -2.03
CA ALA A 60 1.54 13.14 -3.26
C ALA A 60 0.66 13.05 -4.51
N GLY A 61 -0.65 12.95 -4.32
CA GLY A 61 -1.59 12.86 -5.43
C GLY A 61 -1.73 11.46 -6.00
N TRP A 62 -1.20 10.45 -5.33
CA TRP A 62 -1.27 9.06 -5.79
C TRP A 62 -2.61 8.42 -5.51
N ILE A 63 -3.26 8.84 -4.45
CA ILE A 63 -4.59 8.36 -4.08
C ILE A 63 -5.48 9.54 -3.75
N ARG A 64 -6.77 9.30 -3.82
CA ARG A 64 -7.79 10.30 -3.50
C ARG A 64 -8.68 9.72 -2.43
N ALA A 65 -9.08 10.54 -1.46
CA ALA A 65 -9.94 10.12 -0.36
C ALA A 65 -11.29 10.82 -0.45
N GLU A 66 -12.34 10.09 -0.10
CA GLU A 66 -13.70 10.62 -0.03
C GLU A 66 -14.35 10.16 1.25
N TRP A 67 -15.21 11.01 1.81
CA TRP A 67 -16.07 10.62 2.91
C TRP A 67 -17.34 10.00 2.34
N VAL A 68 -17.68 8.83 2.82
CA VAL A 68 -18.94 8.17 2.46
C VAL A 68 -19.70 7.88 3.73
N THR A 69 -21.03 7.90 3.64
CA THR A 69 -21.89 7.55 4.75
C THR A 69 -22.52 6.20 4.44
N ASN A 70 -22.37 5.25 5.36
CA ASN A 70 -22.96 3.92 5.18
C ASN A 70 -24.43 3.91 5.63
N ASP A 71 -25.08 2.76 5.49
CA ASP A 71 -26.49 2.60 5.81
C ASP A 71 -26.82 2.87 7.27
N SER A 72 -25.85 2.70 8.16
CA SER A 72 -26.04 2.97 9.60
C SER A 72 -25.79 4.42 9.97
N GLY A 73 -25.52 5.28 8.98
CA GLY A 73 -25.26 6.70 9.21
C GLY A 73 -23.83 7.03 9.61
N ARG A 74 -22.94 6.05 9.61
CA ARG A 74 -21.53 6.28 9.92
C ARG A 74 -20.78 6.79 8.72
N ARG A 75 -19.94 7.80 8.98
CA ARG A 75 -19.04 8.34 7.95
C ARG A 75 -17.70 7.59 8.01
N ALA A 76 -17.18 7.27 6.84
CA ALA A 76 -15.89 6.62 6.71
C ALA A 76 -15.18 7.15 5.48
N ARG A 77 -13.85 7.19 5.54
CA ARG A 77 -13.05 7.58 4.38
C ARG A 77 -12.79 6.36 3.52
N VAL A 78 -13.00 6.52 2.21
CA VAL A 78 -12.62 5.52 1.23
C VAL A 78 -11.57 6.11 0.32
N TYR A 79 -10.71 5.26 -0.19
CA TYR A 79 -9.53 5.65 -0.97
C TYR A 79 -9.59 5.01 -2.34
N GLU A 80 -9.16 5.75 -3.34
CA GLU A 80 -9.05 5.21 -4.69
C GLU A 80 -7.79 5.70 -5.36
N LEU A 81 -7.31 4.92 -6.32
CA LEU A 81 -6.09 5.20 -7.04
C LEU A 81 -6.34 6.28 -8.09
N THR A 82 -5.42 7.24 -8.20
CA THR A 82 -5.46 8.25 -9.25
C THR A 82 -4.64 7.80 -10.45
N ALA A 83 -4.74 8.54 -11.57
CA ALA A 83 -3.89 8.28 -12.73
C ALA A 83 -2.42 8.42 -12.38
N VAL A 84 -2.08 9.43 -11.55
CA VAL A 84 -0.70 9.62 -11.06
C VAL A 84 -0.28 8.42 -10.21
N GLY A 85 -1.18 7.92 -9.38
CA GLY A 85 -0.92 6.74 -8.56
C GLY A 85 -0.68 5.48 -9.38
N ARG A 86 -1.39 5.30 -10.49
CA ARG A 86 -1.14 4.17 -11.39
C ARG A 86 0.27 4.19 -11.95
N LYS A 87 0.72 5.36 -12.33
CA LYS A 87 2.07 5.54 -12.84
C LYS A 87 3.09 5.25 -11.75
N GLN A 88 2.84 5.75 -10.55
CA GLN A 88 3.70 5.49 -9.40
C GLN A 88 3.75 4.00 -9.07
N LEU A 89 2.62 3.31 -9.14
CA LEU A 89 2.56 1.88 -8.93
C LEU A 89 3.49 1.13 -9.88
N GLY A 90 3.47 1.48 -11.16
CA GLY A 90 4.35 0.85 -12.15
C GLY A 90 5.82 1.01 -11.78
N MET A 91 6.22 2.20 -11.34
CA MET A 91 7.60 2.48 -10.93
C MET A 91 7.98 1.69 -9.68
N GLU A 92 7.11 1.67 -8.68
CA GLU A 92 7.37 0.95 -7.44
C GLU A 92 7.46 -0.56 -7.68
N GLU A 93 6.59 -1.08 -8.50
CA GLU A 93 6.56 -2.50 -8.82
C GLU A 93 7.84 -2.93 -9.57
N SER A 94 8.28 -2.13 -10.53
CA SER A 94 9.53 -2.40 -11.25
C SER A 94 10.73 -2.38 -10.32
N ARG A 95 10.78 -1.41 -9.43
CA ARG A 95 11.87 -1.31 -8.45
C ARG A 95 11.88 -2.51 -7.52
N TRP A 96 10.73 -2.92 -7.03
CA TRP A 96 10.63 -4.09 -6.16
C TRP A 96 11.11 -5.36 -6.85
N LYS A 97 10.67 -5.58 -8.08
CA LYS A 97 11.07 -6.77 -8.84
C LYS A 97 12.59 -6.83 -9.04
N ALA A 98 13.20 -5.70 -9.30
CA ALA A 98 14.66 -5.63 -9.45
C ALA A 98 15.36 -5.96 -8.15
N VAL A 99 14.91 -5.41 -7.04
CA VAL A 99 15.48 -5.67 -5.72
C VAL A 99 15.30 -7.13 -5.34
N ALA A 100 14.10 -7.67 -5.52
CA ALA A 100 13.81 -9.06 -5.19
C ALA A 100 14.69 -10.02 -6.00
N ALA A 101 14.86 -9.74 -7.29
CA ALA A 101 15.73 -10.55 -8.14
C ALA A 101 17.19 -10.50 -7.68
N ALA A 102 17.65 -9.31 -7.30
CA ALA A 102 19.02 -9.14 -6.82
C ALA A 102 19.24 -9.87 -5.49
N VAL A 103 18.29 -9.77 -4.56
CA VAL A 103 18.38 -10.49 -3.28
C VAL A 103 18.42 -12.00 -3.51
N ASN A 104 17.53 -12.50 -4.38
CA ASN A 104 17.50 -13.93 -4.68
C ASN A 104 18.79 -14.41 -5.32
N ARG A 105 19.40 -13.59 -6.17
CA ARG A 105 20.69 -13.93 -6.77
C ARG A 105 21.77 -14.05 -5.70
N VAL A 106 21.84 -13.11 -4.78
CA VAL A 106 22.81 -13.17 -3.69
C VAL A 106 22.62 -14.43 -2.84
N LEU A 107 21.35 -14.74 -2.50
CA LEU A 107 21.04 -15.93 -1.72
C LEU A 107 21.46 -17.22 -2.44
N ARG A 108 21.39 -17.23 -3.76
CA ARG A 108 21.68 -18.40 -4.57
C ARG A 108 23.19 -18.58 -4.81
N GLU A 109 23.90 -17.46 -5.00
CA GLU A 109 25.27 -17.49 -5.48
C GLU A 109 26.34 -17.12 -4.44
N ALA A 110 25.94 -16.69 -3.27
CA ALA A 110 26.88 -16.32 -2.22
C ALA A 110 27.61 -17.52 -1.65
#